data_dc608371368416c977aae336cc4bce45
#
_entry.id   dc608371368416c977aae336cc4bce45
#
_cell.length_a   1.000
_cell.length_b   1.000
_cell.length_c   1.000
_cell.angle_alpha   90.00
_cell.angle_beta   90.00
_cell.angle_gamma   90.00
#
_symmetry.space_group_name_H-M   'P 1'
#
loop_
_entity.id
_entity.type
_entity.pdbx_description
1 polymer ?
#
loop_
_entity_poly.entity_id
_entity_poly.type
_entity_poly.pdbx_seq_one_letter_code
_entity_poly.pdbx_strand_id
1 'polypeptide(L)'
;MTDNSAYRATLKSADTEEHIDLAFYRPIGYAWACLARRLGVTPNAITIASIFLGIGAGVAFYFNDLVINVIGMLLLIWANSFDSADGQLARMTHNYSRIGRILDGMAGDIWFATIYVAICLREVVTSDFFMQHNWVIWVVAVVTGLCHAKQAAMADYYRQFHLYFLKGEDGSELEQASHLRKRLAEMSWGRNFWSKLVLTFYTRYTENQEAWTPAMQRLRTALSDKWGNSKIPQAFRDDFRVLS
;
A
#
# COMPACT_ATOMS: atom_id res chain seq x y z
N MET A 1 -16.42 3.80 -26.75
CA MET A 1 -15.21 4.59 -26.53
C MET A 1 -15.21 4.99 -25.06
N THR A 2 -14.48 4.27 -24.22
CA THR A 2 -14.30 4.66 -22.81
C THR A 2 -13.61 5.99 -22.80
N ASP A 3 -14.18 6.96 -22.10
CA ASP A 3 -13.66 8.31 -22.00
C ASP A 3 -12.25 8.25 -21.38
N ASN A 4 -11.24 8.30 -22.24
CA ASN A 4 -9.83 8.14 -21.87
C ASN A 4 -9.37 9.23 -20.89
N SER A 5 -10.10 10.36 -20.82
CA SER A 5 -9.85 11.45 -19.89
C SER A 5 -10.33 11.10 -18.47
N ALA A 6 -11.52 10.51 -18.33
CA ALA A 6 -12.07 10.09 -17.04
C ALA A 6 -11.22 8.96 -16.41
N TYR A 7 -10.78 7.98 -17.21
CA TYR A 7 -9.87 6.93 -16.74
C TYR A 7 -8.54 7.51 -16.26
N ARG A 8 -7.91 8.39 -17.06
CA ARG A 8 -6.63 9.00 -16.70
C ARG A 8 -6.71 9.84 -15.42
N ALA A 9 -7.84 10.49 -15.15
CA ALA A 9 -8.06 11.22 -13.92
C ALA A 9 -8.10 10.32 -12.66
N THR A 10 -8.29 9.00 -12.84
CA THR A 10 -8.29 8.04 -11.73
C THR A 10 -6.91 7.44 -11.43
N LEU A 11 -5.89 7.70 -12.24
CA LEU A 11 -4.54 7.23 -12.01
C LEU A 11 -3.82 8.12 -10.97
N LYS A 12 -2.96 7.54 -10.14
CA LYS A 12 -2.13 8.30 -9.18
C LYS A 12 -1.10 9.15 -9.91
N SER A 13 -0.30 8.52 -10.77
CA SER A 13 0.67 9.17 -11.63
C SER A 13 1.19 8.17 -12.67
N ALA A 14 1.19 8.57 -13.93
CA ALA A 14 1.74 7.74 -15.00
C ALA A 14 3.26 7.50 -14.83
N ASP A 15 3.96 8.38 -14.10
CA ASP A 15 5.41 8.30 -13.90
C ASP A 15 5.82 7.31 -12.78
N THR A 16 4.88 6.88 -11.93
CA THR A 16 5.18 6.02 -10.76
C THR A 16 4.42 4.70 -10.75
N GLU A 17 3.56 4.47 -11.73
CA GLU A 17 2.81 3.22 -11.83
C GLU A 17 3.58 2.22 -12.69
N GLU A 18 3.60 0.95 -12.26
CA GLU A 18 4.27 -0.11 -12.99
C GLU A 18 3.52 -0.45 -14.29
N HIS A 19 4.24 -0.94 -15.30
CA HIS A 19 3.65 -1.28 -16.60
C HIS A 19 2.54 -2.33 -16.48
N ILE A 20 2.68 -3.29 -15.56
CA ILE A 20 1.67 -4.31 -15.32
C ILE A 20 0.42 -3.71 -14.68
N ASP A 21 0.58 -2.72 -13.80
CA ASP A 21 -0.55 -2.01 -13.22
C ASP A 21 -1.33 -1.27 -14.29
N LEU A 22 -0.64 -0.49 -15.12
CA LEU A 22 -1.27 0.28 -16.19
C LEU A 22 -1.94 -0.60 -17.24
N ALA A 23 -1.33 -1.75 -17.58
CA ALA A 23 -1.83 -2.65 -18.61
C ALA A 23 -2.94 -3.59 -18.14
N PHE A 24 -2.93 -4.00 -16.87
CA PHE A 24 -3.81 -5.06 -16.35
C PHE A 24 -4.64 -4.60 -15.15
N TYR A 25 -4.01 -4.24 -14.02
CA TYR A 25 -4.76 -3.99 -12.79
C TYR A 25 -5.58 -2.69 -12.83
N ARG A 26 -5.06 -1.61 -13.42
CA ARG A 26 -5.77 -0.33 -13.48
C ARG A 26 -7.01 -0.36 -14.38
N PRO A 27 -7.01 -0.96 -15.58
CA PRO A 27 -8.22 -1.10 -16.40
C PRO A 27 -9.29 -1.96 -15.71
N ILE A 28 -8.91 -3.09 -15.10
CA ILE A 28 -9.84 -3.97 -14.39
C ILE A 28 -10.37 -3.27 -13.14
N GLY A 29 -9.50 -2.62 -12.36
CA GLY A 29 -9.87 -1.82 -11.20
C GLY A 29 -10.84 -0.70 -11.56
N TYR A 30 -10.63 -0.01 -12.69
CA TYR A 30 -11.55 1.01 -13.18
C TYR A 30 -12.95 0.47 -13.50
N ALA A 31 -13.03 -0.70 -14.11
CA ALA A 31 -14.30 -1.36 -14.36
C ALA A 31 -15.05 -1.66 -13.06
N TRP A 32 -14.34 -2.20 -12.05
CA TRP A 32 -14.89 -2.42 -10.71
C TRP A 32 -15.28 -1.13 -10.00
N ALA A 33 -14.47 -0.09 -10.09
CA ALA A 33 -14.77 1.23 -9.51
C ALA A 33 -16.03 1.85 -10.12
N CYS A 34 -16.20 1.73 -11.46
CA CYS A 34 -17.41 2.18 -12.15
C CYS A 34 -18.65 1.41 -11.69
N LEU A 35 -18.56 0.09 -11.54
CA LEU A 35 -19.64 -0.75 -11.04
C LEU A 35 -19.99 -0.38 -9.60
N ALA A 36 -18.99 -0.30 -8.72
CA ALA A 36 -19.15 0.06 -7.32
C ALA A 36 -19.79 1.44 -7.15
N ARG A 37 -19.36 2.43 -7.95
CA ARG A 37 -19.98 3.75 -7.98
C ARG A 37 -21.47 3.70 -8.35
N ARG A 38 -21.85 2.87 -9.33
CA ARG A 38 -23.27 2.69 -9.71
C ARG A 38 -24.08 2.04 -8.60
N LEU A 39 -23.48 1.14 -7.84
CA LEU A 39 -24.11 0.44 -6.72
C LEU A 39 -24.09 1.23 -5.40
N GLY A 40 -23.45 2.40 -5.37
CA GLY A 40 -23.28 3.20 -4.14
C GLY A 40 -22.35 2.58 -3.11
N VAL A 41 -21.45 1.66 -3.53
CA VAL A 41 -20.48 1.02 -2.65
C VAL A 41 -19.38 2.00 -2.31
N THR A 42 -18.94 2.01 -1.05
CA THR A 42 -17.87 2.90 -0.58
C THR A 42 -16.49 2.34 -0.90
N PRO A 43 -15.43 3.18 -1.06
CA PRO A 43 -14.06 2.71 -1.24
C PRO A 43 -13.63 1.73 -0.14
N ASN A 44 -13.87 2.07 1.12
CA ASN A 44 -13.52 1.22 2.27
C ASN A 44 -14.16 -0.18 2.20
N ALA A 45 -15.38 -0.30 1.67
CA ALA A 45 -16.04 -1.60 1.52
C ALA A 45 -15.32 -2.47 0.49
N ILE A 46 -14.78 -1.87 -0.59
CA ILE A 46 -13.98 -2.58 -1.59
C ILE A 46 -12.65 -3.03 -0.98
N THR A 47 -11.97 -2.17 -0.22
CA THR A 47 -10.73 -2.53 0.51
C THR A 47 -10.98 -3.71 1.46
N ILE A 48 -12.08 -3.69 2.22
CA ILE A 48 -12.45 -4.81 3.10
C ILE A 48 -12.70 -6.09 2.29
N ALA A 49 -13.40 -5.99 1.16
CA ALA A 49 -13.63 -7.14 0.29
C ALA A 49 -12.32 -7.69 -0.28
N SER A 50 -11.36 -6.84 -0.68
CA SER A 50 -10.03 -7.25 -1.12
C SER A 50 -9.27 -8.02 -0.03
N ILE A 51 -9.36 -7.57 1.23
CA ILE A 51 -8.76 -8.28 2.38
C ILE A 51 -9.32 -9.69 2.51
N PHE A 52 -10.64 -9.86 2.43
CA PHE A 52 -11.25 -11.20 2.50
C PHE A 52 -10.85 -12.11 1.33
N LEU A 53 -10.76 -11.56 0.11
CA LEU A 53 -10.28 -12.30 -1.06
C LEU A 53 -8.82 -12.74 -0.88
N GLY A 54 -7.95 -11.85 -0.38
CA GLY A 54 -6.55 -12.16 -0.11
C GLY A 54 -6.37 -13.20 0.99
N ILE A 55 -7.16 -13.13 2.08
CA ILE A 55 -7.20 -14.17 3.11
C ILE A 55 -7.67 -15.51 2.49
N GLY A 56 -8.70 -15.50 1.66
CA GLY A 56 -9.18 -16.68 0.95
C GLY A 56 -8.10 -17.30 0.05
N ALA A 57 -7.32 -16.46 -0.64
CA ALA A 57 -6.16 -16.89 -1.41
C ALA A 57 -5.10 -17.57 -0.52
N GLY A 58 -4.77 -16.96 0.61
CA GLY A 58 -3.85 -17.53 1.60
C GLY A 58 -4.33 -18.90 2.10
N VAL A 59 -5.60 -19.01 2.47
CA VAL A 59 -6.20 -20.30 2.88
C VAL A 59 -6.10 -21.35 1.77
N ALA A 60 -6.33 -20.97 0.51
CA ALA A 60 -6.19 -21.89 -0.63
C ALA A 60 -4.74 -22.42 -0.77
N PHE A 61 -3.73 -21.61 -0.50
CA PHE A 61 -2.32 -22.03 -0.56
C PHE A 61 -1.90 -22.99 0.57
N TYR A 62 -2.72 -23.15 1.61
CA TYR A 62 -2.50 -24.19 2.61
C TYR A 62 -2.62 -25.60 2.02
N PHE A 63 -3.53 -25.82 1.07
CA PHE A 63 -3.77 -27.13 0.49
C PHE A 63 -2.68 -27.50 -0.52
N ASN A 64 -2.21 -28.75 -0.46
CA ASN A 64 -1.24 -29.28 -1.42
C ASN A 64 -1.97 -29.86 -2.65
N ASP A 65 -2.78 -29.03 -3.31
CA ASP A 65 -3.56 -29.39 -4.49
C ASP A 65 -3.42 -28.29 -5.55
N LEU A 66 -3.08 -28.69 -6.78
CA LEU A 66 -2.83 -27.74 -7.87
C LEU A 66 -4.07 -26.89 -8.21
N VAL A 67 -5.25 -27.50 -8.24
CA VAL A 67 -6.48 -26.81 -8.61
C VAL A 67 -6.83 -25.74 -7.56
N ILE A 68 -6.72 -26.11 -6.28
CA ILE A 68 -6.97 -25.19 -5.17
C ILE A 68 -5.94 -24.05 -5.17
N ASN A 69 -4.67 -24.35 -5.45
CA ASN A 69 -3.62 -23.34 -5.57
C ASN A 69 -3.87 -22.37 -6.75
N VAL A 70 -4.36 -22.88 -7.89
CA VAL A 70 -4.77 -22.01 -9.02
C VAL A 70 -5.95 -21.11 -8.63
N ILE A 71 -6.93 -21.65 -7.91
CA ILE A 71 -8.04 -20.85 -7.37
C ILE A 71 -7.49 -19.76 -6.42
N GLY A 72 -6.55 -20.11 -5.53
CA GLY A 72 -5.87 -19.16 -4.65
C GLY A 72 -5.17 -18.04 -5.42
N MET A 73 -4.46 -18.38 -6.49
CA MET A 73 -3.82 -17.39 -7.38
C MET A 73 -4.86 -16.46 -8.03
N LEU A 74 -5.98 -16.99 -8.52
CA LEU A 74 -7.05 -16.18 -9.10
C LEU A 74 -7.71 -15.24 -8.07
N LEU A 75 -7.91 -15.73 -6.83
CA LEU A 75 -8.41 -14.91 -5.73
C LEU A 75 -7.44 -13.78 -5.39
N LEU A 76 -6.13 -14.03 -5.41
CA LEU A 76 -5.11 -13.01 -5.15
C LEU A 76 -5.08 -11.94 -6.26
N ILE A 77 -5.18 -12.35 -7.52
CA ILE A 77 -5.31 -11.43 -8.66
C ILE A 77 -6.57 -10.57 -8.50
N TRP A 78 -7.65 -11.17 -8.06
CA TRP A 78 -8.91 -10.44 -7.83
C TRP A 78 -8.80 -9.49 -6.65
N ALA A 79 -8.18 -9.89 -5.53
CA ALA A 79 -7.90 -9.04 -4.40
C ALA A 79 -7.10 -7.78 -4.82
N ASN A 80 -6.04 -7.97 -5.61
CA ASN A 80 -5.22 -6.88 -6.12
C ASN A 80 -5.99 -5.95 -7.10
N SER A 81 -6.91 -6.53 -7.88
CA SER A 81 -7.81 -5.73 -8.74
C SER A 81 -8.78 -4.87 -7.91
N PHE A 82 -9.27 -5.36 -6.78
CA PHE A 82 -10.13 -4.61 -5.86
C PHE A 82 -9.36 -3.51 -5.13
N ASP A 83 -8.14 -3.79 -4.70
CA ASP A 83 -7.23 -2.81 -4.13
C ASP A 83 -6.96 -1.66 -5.11
N SER A 84 -6.73 -1.98 -6.38
CA SER A 84 -6.65 -0.95 -7.43
C SER A 84 -7.97 -0.17 -7.59
N ALA A 85 -9.12 -0.82 -7.45
CA ALA A 85 -10.43 -0.22 -7.64
C ALA A 85 -10.82 0.76 -6.54
N ASP A 86 -10.47 0.49 -5.26
CA ASP A 86 -10.87 1.34 -4.13
C ASP A 86 -10.23 2.73 -4.22
N GLY A 87 -8.94 2.80 -4.54
CA GLY A 87 -8.24 4.06 -4.77
C GLY A 87 -8.78 4.82 -5.99
N GLN A 88 -9.15 4.11 -7.07
CA GLN A 88 -9.80 4.73 -8.23
C GLN A 88 -11.20 5.25 -7.88
N LEU A 89 -12.00 4.47 -7.14
CA LEU A 89 -13.31 4.89 -6.66
C LEU A 89 -13.23 6.09 -5.73
N ALA A 90 -12.24 6.12 -4.82
CA ALA A 90 -12.02 7.25 -3.94
C ALA A 90 -11.74 8.54 -4.74
N ARG A 91 -10.95 8.45 -5.80
CA ARG A 91 -10.69 9.58 -6.72
C ARG A 91 -11.93 9.99 -7.51
N MET A 92 -12.71 9.03 -8.01
CA MET A 92 -13.94 9.31 -8.78
C MET A 92 -15.04 9.95 -7.96
N THR A 93 -15.11 9.64 -6.66
CA THR A 93 -16.16 10.10 -5.76
C THR A 93 -15.73 11.21 -4.83
N HIS A 94 -14.44 11.59 -4.87
CA HIS A 94 -13.79 12.50 -3.91
C HIS A 94 -14.02 12.09 -2.45
N ASN A 95 -14.19 10.79 -2.20
CA ASN A 95 -14.44 10.23 -0.87
C ASN A 95 -13.15 9.64 -0.31
N TYR A 96 -12.33 10.52 0.26
CA TYR A 96 -11.07 10.14 0.90
C TYR A 96 -11.28 10.01 2.40
N SER A 97 -10.97 8.84 2.95
CA SER A 97 -10.96 8.64 4.38
C SER A 97 -9.57 8.27 4.89
N ARG A 98 -9.21 8.77 6.07
CA ARG A 98 -7.94 8.39 6.71
C ARG A 98 -7.91 6.91 7.07
N ILE A 99 -9.05 6.37 7.53
CA ILE A 99 -9.20 4.95 7.83
C ILE A 99 -9.04 4.13 6.55
N GLY A 100 -9.60 4.57 5.42
CA GLY A 100 -9.45 3.91 4.13
C GLY A 100 -8.00 3.80 3.69
N ARG A 101 -7.22 4.88 3.82
CA ARG A 101 -5.78 4.88 3.50
C ARG A 101 -4.98 3.89 4.36
N ILE A 102 -5.34 3.76 5.65
CA ILE A 102 -4.67 2.82 6.55
C ILE A 102 -5.06 1.38 6.21
N LEU A 103 -6.35 1.13 5.92
CA LEU A 103 -6.82 -0.18 5.49
C LEU A 103 -6.18 -0.61 4.17
N ASP A 104 -6.09 0.29 3.19
CA ASP A 104 -5.40 0.10 1.91
C ASP A 104 -3.93 -0.30 2.13
N GLY A 105 -3.19 0.47 2.93
CA GLY A 105 -1.81 0.13 3.26
C GLY A 105 -1.64 -1.19 4.04
N MET A 106 -2.62 -1.60 4.83
CA MET A 106 -2.58 -2.85 5.58
C MET A 106 -3.07 -4.07 4.79
N ALA A 107 -3.83 -3.87 3.71
CA ALA A 107 -4.45 -4.96 2.96
C ALA A 107 -3.39 -5.94 2.43
N GLY A 108 -2.35 -5.42 1.78
CA GLY A 108 -1.22 -6.20 1.28
C GLY A 108 -0.50 -6.97 2.38
N ASP A 109 -0.22 -6.33 3.52
CA ASP A 109 0.44 -6.98 4.66
C ASP A 109 -0.39 -8.16 5.21
N ILE A 110 -1.73 -8.03 5.28
CA ILE A 110 -2.63 -9.09 5.73
C ILE A 110 -2.61 -10.27 4.75
N TRP A 111 -2.66 -10.01 3.43
CA TRP A 111 -2.60 -11.07 2.43
C TRP A 111 -1.30 -11.85 2.53
N PHE A 112 -0.16 -11.16 2.54
CA PHE A 112 1.15 -11.79 2.61
C PHE A 112 1.36 -12.55 3.92
N ALA A 113 0.95 -11.98 5.05
CA ALA A 113 1.01 -12.68 6.33
C ALA A 113 0.21 -13.99 6.30
N THR A 114 -1.02 -13.96 5.74
CA THR A 114 -1.86 -15.15 5.62
C THR A 114 -1.22 -16.19 4.70
N ILE A 115 -0.65 -15.77 3.55
CA ILE A 115 0.04 -16.65 2.61
C ILE A 115 1.27 -17.29 3.27
N TYR A 116 2.12 -16.52 3.96
CA TYR A 116 3.30 -17.05 4.66
C TYR A 116 2.91 -18.08 5.71
N VAL A 117 1.92 -17.77 6.55
CA VAL A 117 1.42 -18.72 7.57
C VAL A 117 0.86 -19.99 6.93
N ALA A 118 0.07 -19.86 5.86
CA ALA A 118 -0.53 -21.00 5.17
C ALA A 118 0.55 -21.92 4.55
N ILE A 119 1.55 -21.35 3.89
CA ILE A 119 2.67 -22.11 3.32
C ILE A 119 3.48 -22.80 4.44
N CYS A 120 3.78 -22.09 5.54
CA CYS A 120 4.51 -22.69 6.65
C CYS A 120 3.74 -23.87 7.26
N LEU A 121 2.43 -23.72 7.49
CA LEU A 121 1.58 -24.78 8.02
C LEU A 121 1.54 -25.99 7.05
N ARG A 122 1.44 -25.76 5.74
CA ARG A 122 1.49 -26.80 4.74
C ARG A 122 2.83 -27.56 4.79
N GLU A 123 3.94 -26.84 4.77
CA GLU A 123 5.26 -27.47 4.73
C GLU A 123 5.60 -28.25 6.01
N VAL A 124 5.12 -27.80 7.17
CA VAL A 124 5.28 -28.54 8.44
C VAL A 124 4.63 -29.93 8.38
N VAL A 125 3.53 -30.09 7.63
CA VAL A 125 2.80 -31.37 7.55
C VAL A 125 3.15 -32.19 6.30
N THR A 126 3.78 -31.61 5.28
CA THR A 126 4.06 -32.28 4.01
C THR A 126 5.53 -32.58 3.78
N SER A 127 6.44 -31.86 4.44
CA SER A 127 7.89 -32.03 4.27
C SER A 127 8.51 -32.79 5.45
N ASP A 128 9.18 -33.90 5.20
CA ASP A 128 9.86 -34.70 6.22
C ASP A 128 10.88 -33.87 7.01
N PHE A 129 11.58 -32.95 6.35
CA PHE A 129 12.56 -32.09 6.98
C PHE A 129 11.88 -31.12 7.97
N PHE A 130 10.82 -30.42 7.54
CA PHE A 130 10.14 -29.45 8.41
C PHE A 130 9.24 -30.11 9.46
N MET A 131 8.80 -31.34 9.24
CA MET A 131 8.10 -32.13 10.25
C MET A 131 9.03 -32.39 11.46
N GLN A 132 10.32 -32.64 11.22
CA GLN A 132 11.33 -32.84 12.28
C GLN A 132 11.90 -31.53 12.83
N HIS A 133 11.99 -30.48 11.99
CA HIS A 133 12.64 -29.21 12.32
C HIS A 133 11.67 -28.03 12.05
N ASN A 134 10.45 -28.12 12.59
CA ASN A 134 9.40 -27.13 12.31
C ASN A 134 9.75 -25.68 12.67
N TRP A 135 10.58 -25.46 13.69
CA TRP A 135 11.01 -24.12 14.06
C TRP A 135 11.78 -23.37 12.96
N VAL A 136 12.48 -24.11 12.08
CA VAL A 136 13.28 -23.53 10.99
C VAL A 136 12.41 -22.74 10.04
N ILE A 137 11.28 -23.33 9.58
CA ILE A 137 10.39 -22.65 8.62
C ILE A 137 9.76 -21.39 9.23
N TRP A 138 9.43 -21.43 10.54
CA TRP A 138 8.90 -20.24 11.22
C TRP A 138 9.93 -19.13 11.35
N VAL A 139 11.19 -19.47 11.64
CA VAL A 139 12.29 -18.48 11.64
C VAL A 139 12.47 -17.87 10.25
N VAL A 140 12.51 -18.71 9.21
CA VAL A 140 12.61 -18.23 7.81
C VAL A 140 11.41 -17.34 7.46
N ALA A 141 10.18 -17.73 7.84
CA ALA A 141 8.99 -16.93 7.56
C ALA A 141 9.03 -15.57 8.26
N VAL A 142 9.45 -15.51 9.52
CA VAL A 142 9.59 -14.25 10.26
C VAL A 142 10.64 -13.35 9.62
N VAL A 143 11.82 -13.88 9.30
CA VAL A 143 12.88 -13.10 8.63
C VAL A 143 12.41 -12.60 7.26
N THR A 144 11.82 -13.48 6.45
CA THR A 144 11.29 -13.12 5.12
C THR A 144 10.19 -12.07 5.23
N GLY A 145 9.24 -12.24 6.16
CA GLY A 145 8.17 -11.28 6.40
C GLY A 145 8.68 -9.91 6.82
N LEU A 146 9.67 -9.86 7.72
CA LEU A 146 10.30 -8.60 8.12
C LEU A 146 11.05 -7.93 6.96
N CYS A 147 11.77 -8.70 6.14
CA CYS A 147 12.44 -8.18 4.95
C CYS A 147 11.43 -7.65 3.94
N HIS A 148 10.35 -8.39 3.68
CA HIS A 148 9.27 -8.00 2.78
C HIS A 148 8.62 -6.69 3.25
N ALA A 149 8.16 -6.63 4.50
CA ALA A 149 7.54 -5.44 5.07
C ALA A 149 8.45 -4.21 4.96
N LYS A 150 9.74 -4.39 5.24
CA LYS A 150 10.73 -3.31 5.09
C LYS A 150 10.90 -2.87 3.64
N GLN A 151 11.00 -3.81 2.70
CA GLN A 151 11.13 -3.50 1.27
C GLN A 151 9.90 -2.75 0.75
N ALA A 152 8.69 -3.24 1.07
CA ALA A 152 7.44 -2.61 0.69
C ALA A 152 7.32 -1.19 1.26
N ALA A 153 7.60 -1.02 2.56
CA ALA A 153 7.60 0.28 3.22
C ALA A 153 8.58 1.28 2.57
N MET A 154 9.78 0.80 2.20
CA MET A 154 10.77 1.65 1.55
C MET A 154 10.40 1.99 0.11
N ALA A 155 9.88 1.03 -0.67
CA ALA A 155 9.42 1.27 -2.04
C ALA A 155 8.31 2.32 -2.09
N ASP A 156 7.30 2.20 -1.19
CA ASP A 156 6.24 3.20 -1.09
C ASP A 156 6.80 4.58 -0.68
N TYR A 157 7.70 4.62 0.30
CA TYR A 157 8.28 5.86 0.77
C TYR A 157 9.10 6.59 -0.30
N TYR A 158 9.92 5.87 -1.09
CA TYR A 158 10.62 6.44 -2.22
C TYR A 158 9.67 6.92 -3.32
N ARG A 159 8.58 6.19 -3.57
CA ARG A 159 7.51 6.62 -4.49
C ARG A 159 6.89 7.94 -4.02
N GLN A 160 6.61 8.10 -2.72
CA GLN A 160 6.09 9.36 -2.17
C GLN A 160 7.08 10.51 -2.30
N PHE A 161 8.39 10.28 -2.11
CA PHE A 161 9.42 11.28 -2.37
C PHE A 161 9.46 11.69 -3.84
N HIS A 162 9.39 10.73 -4.75
CA HIS A 162 9.34 11.00 -6.18
C HIS A 162 8.13 11.90 -6.52
N LEU A 163 6.95 11.58 -6.02
CA LEU A 163 5.75 12.41 -6.20
C LEU A 163 5.90 13.79 -5.58
N TYR A 164 6.52 13.91 -4.41
CA TYR A 164 6.80 15.18 -3.77
C TYR A 164 7.70 16.07 -4.63
N PHE A 165 8.76 15.53 -5.21
CA PHE A 165 9.65 16.30 -6.08
C PHE A 165 8.99 16.70 -7.40
N LEU A 166 8.11 15.88 -7.96
CA LEU A 166 7.41 16.18 -9.21
C LEU A 166 6.20 17.11 -9.04
N LYS A 167 5.41 16.90 -8.00
CA LYS A 167 4.08 17.55 -7.83
C LYS A 167 4.01 18.50 -6.63
N GLY A 168 4.99 18.47 -5.73
CA GLY A 168 4.97 19.21 -4.47
C GLY A 168 4.14 18.53 -3.38
N GLU A 169 3.87 19.26 -2.29
CA GLU A 169 3.12 18.75 -1.13
C GLU A 169 1.70 18.29 -1.50
N ASP A 170 1.01 19.00 -2.37
CA ASP A 170 -0.37 18.69 -2.77
C ASP A 170 -0.48 17.39 -3.59
N GLY A 171 0.61 16.95 -4.21
CA GLY A 171 0.66 15.76 -5.04
C GLY A 171 1.26 14.53 -4.38
N SER A 172 1.73 14.64 -3.14
CA SER A 172 2.33 13.55 -2.37
C SER A 172 1.61 13.33 -1.04
N GLU A 173 1.65 12.10 -0.55
CA GLU A 173 1.14 11.73 0.78
C GLU A 173 2.27 11.74 1.84
N LEU A 174 3.35 12.46 1.59
CA LEU A 174 4.54 12.50 2.42
C LEU A 174 4.32 13.34 3.69
N GLU A 175 3.71 12.74 4.71
CA GLU A 175 3.57 13.37 6.03
C GLU A 175 4.90 13.32 6.80
N GLN A 176 5.17 14.34 7.62
CA GLN A 176 6.34 14.36 8.52
C GLN A 176 5.97 13.73 9.87
N ALA A 177 6.85 12.90 10.40
CA ALA A 177 6.69 12.31 11.73
C ALA A 177 6.53 13.38 12.85
N SER A 178 7.18 14.53 12.71
CA SER A 178 7.05 15.65 13.63
C SER A 178 5.64 16.24 13.70
N HIS A 179 4.93 16.31 12.56
CA HIS A 179 3.52 16.76 12.51
C HIS A 179 2.58 15.70 13.10
N LEU A 180 2.84 14.44 12.80
CA LEU A 180 2.09 13.32 13.36
C LEU A 180 2.21 13.27 14.88
N ARG A 181 3.42 13.46 15.43
CA ARG A 181 3.65 13.53 16.88
C ARG A 181 2.87 14.66 17.55
N LYS A 182 2.86 15.87 16.97
CA LYS A 182 2.07 17.00 17.51
C LYS A 182 0.60 16.63 17.58
N ARG A 183 0.04 16.09 16.49
CA ARG A 183 -1.37 15.66 16.47
C ARG A 183 -1.65 14.55 17.48
N LEU A 184 -0.72 13.60 17.65
CA LEU A 184 -0.87 12.51 18.62
C LEU A 184 -0.90 13.04 20.06
N ALA A 185 -0.09 14.07 20.37
CA ALA A 185 -0.07 14.72 21.68
C ALA A 185 -1.38 15.45 22.01
N GLU A 186 -2.05 16.03 21.00
CA GLU A 186 -3.34 16.73 21.16
C GLU A 186 -4.53 15.78 21.34
N MET A 187 -4.37 14.49 21.02
CA MET A 187 -5.46 13.50 21.13
C MET A 187 -5.55 12.90 22.52
N SER A 188 -6.78 12.83 23.05
CA SER A 188 -7.08 12.12 24.31
C SER A 188 -7.33 10.63 24.08
N TRP A 189 -6.82 9.76 24.96
CA TRP A 189 -7.06 8.31 24.93
C TRP A 189 -8.52 7.92 25.16
N GLY A 190 -9.27 8.69 25.98
CA GLY A 190 -10.62 8.31 26.36
C GLY A 190 -11.65 8.39 25.23
N ARG A 191 -11.66 9.51 24.48
CA ARG A 191 -12.68 9.77 23.46
C ARG A 191 -12.30 9.21 22.08
N ASN A 192 -11.00 9.06 21.80
CA ASN A 192 -10.48 8.74 20.47
C ASN A 192 -9.52 7.54 20.50
N PHE A 193 -9.79 6.53 21.34
CA PHE A 193 -8.90 5.39 21.56
C PHE A 193 -8.41 4.75 20.24
N TRP A 194 -9.33 4.34 19.39
CA TRP A 194 -8.98 3.67 18.12
C TRP A 194 -8.21 4.58 17.17
N SER A 195 -8.63 5.83 17.02
CA SER A 195 -7.94 6.78 16.18
C SER A 195 -6.54 7.11 16.69
N LYS A 196 -6.37 7.22 18.00
CA LYS A 196 -5.07 7.45 18.63
C LYS A 196 -4.16 6.24 18.52
N LEU A 197 -4.70 5.03 18.69
CA LEU A 197 -3.96 3.78 18.52
C LEU A 197 -3.40 3.67 17.09
N VAL A 198 -4.27 3.84 16.10
CA VAL A 198 -3.90 3.80 14.68
C VAL A 198 -2.87 4.88 14.35
N LEU A 199 -3.09 6.13 14.80
CA LEU A 199 -2.15 7.21 14.59
C LEU A 199 -0.79 6.96 15.27
N THR A 200 -0.77 6.26 16.41
CA THR A 200 0.48 5.86 17.09
C THR A 200 1.30 4.91 16.23
N PHE A 201 0.65 3.87 15.67
CA PHE A 201 1.32 2.93 14.76
C PHE A 201 1.81 3.62 13.49
N TYR A 202 0.97 4.45 12.88
CA TYR A 202 1.33 5.21 11.69
C TYR A 202 2.50 6.18 11.94
N THR A 203 2.49 6.86 13.09
CA THR A 203 3.61 7.74 13.49
C THR A 203 4.92 6.98 13.61
N ARG A 204 4.91 5.82 14.31
CA ARG A 204 6.11 4.96 14.43
C ARG A 204 6.58 4.42 13.08
N TYR A 205 5.65 4.04 12.23
CA TYR A 205 5.95 3.61 10.85
C TYR A 205 6.68 4.72 10.07
N THR A 206 6.15 5.94 10.09
CA THR A 206 6.77 7.11 9.44
C THR A 206 8.12 7.46 10.04
N GLU A 207 8.27 7.41 11.37
CA GLU A 207 9.56 7.62 12.06
C GLU A 207 10.62 6.63 11.60
N ASN A 208 10.27 5.36 11.45
CA ASN A 208 11.18 4.34 10.94
C ASN A 208 11.58 4.62 9.49
N GLN A 209 10.63 5.01 8.62
CA GLN A 209 10.93 5.38 7.23
C GLN A 209 11.89 6.59 7.17
N GLU A 210 11.65 7.64 7.96
CA GLU A 210 12.54 8.80 8.05
C GLU A 210 13.94 8.42 8.56
N ALA A 211 14.03 7.55 9.58
CA ALA A 211 15.30 7.08 10.12
C ALA A 211 16.12 6.26 9.11
N TRP A 212 15.46 5.53 8.22
CA TRP A 212 16.13 4.73 7.19
C TRP A 212 16.54 5.53 5.95
N THR A 213 16.05 6.77 5.81
CA THR A 213 16.29 7.62 4.64
C THR A 213 16.92 8.98 4.97
N PRO A 214 18.02 9.04 5.73
CA PRO A 214 18.58 10.32 6.21
C PRO A 214 19.06 11.24 5.07
N ALA A 215 19.47 10.68 3.93
CA ALA A 215 19.89 11.46 2.77
C ALA A 215 18.68 12.18 2.13
N MET A 216 17.55 11.50 2.01
CA MET A 216 16.31 12.06 1.47
C MET A 216 15.73 13.13 2.38
N GLN A 217 15.78 12.94 3.71
CA GLN A 217 15.36 13.98 4.66
C GLN A 217 16.21 15.24 4.53
N ARG A 218 17.53 15.10 4.41
CA ARG A 218 18.44 16.25 4.18
C ARG A 218 18.13 16.98 2.87
N LEU A 219 17.90 16.23 1.78
CA LEU A 219 17.53 16.79 0.49
C LEU A 219 16.20 17.56 0.59
N ARG A 220 15.17 16.94 1.20
CA ARG A 220 13.87 17.59 1.43
C ARG A 220 14.00 18.88 2.19
N THR A 221 14.75 18.89 3.30
CA THR A 221 14.98 20.07 4.13
C THR A 221 15.69 21.16 3.32
N ALA A 222 16.77 20.82 2.63
CA ALA A 222 17.50 21.76 1.80
C ALA A 222 16.65 22.38 0.67
N LEU A 223 15.78 21.60 0.04
CA LEU A 223 14.85 22.11 -0.98
C LEU A 223 13.77 22.99 -0.38
N SER A 224 13.21 22.59 0.78
CA SER A 224 12.22 23.37 1.51
C SER A 224 12.79 24.72 1.98
N ASP A 225 14.00 24.73 2.51
CA ASP A 225 14.68 25.97 2.97
C ASP A 225 14.98 26.91 1.79
N LYS A 226 15.35 26.35 0.64
CA LYS A 226 15.73 27.14 -0.54
C LYS A 226 14.54 27.73 -1.29
N TRP A 227 13.46 26.97 -1.45
CA TRP A 227 12.32 27.34 -2.33
C TRP A 227 10.96 27.32 -1.63
N GLY A 228 10.86 26.82 -0.41
CA GLY A 228 9.59 26.47 0.24
C GLY A 228 8.96 25.20 -0.36
N ASN A 229 8.14 24.53 0.45
CA ASN A 229 7.61 23.20 0.13
C ASN A 229 6.77 23.12 -1.17
N SER A 230 6.11 24.23 -1.55
CA SER A 230 5.23 24.27 -2.75
C SER A 230 5.84 25.00 -3.95
N LYS A 231 7.08 25.52 -3.84
CA LYS A 231 7.70 26.38 -4.84
C LYS A 231 8.91 25.79 -5.55
N ILE A 232 9.04 24.47 -5.58
CA ILE A 232 10.12 23.79 -6.31
C ILE A 232 10.04 24.22 -7.79
N PRO A 233 11.13 24.79 -8.38
CA PRO A 233 11.12 25.27 -9.75
C PRO A 233 10.80 24.19 -10.77
N GLN A 234 10.09 24.54 -11.84
CA GLN A 234 9.71 23.60 -12.88
C GLN A 234 10.94 22.95 -13.54
N ALA A 235 12.00 23.71 -13.76
CA ALA A 235 13.26 23.18 -14.32
C ALA A 235 13.83 22.05 -13.47
N PHE A 236 13.83 22.17 -12.13
CA PHE A 236 14.26 21.08 -11.24
C PHE A 236 13.36 19.85 -11.38
N ARG A 237 12.04 20.04 -11.51
CA ARG A 237 11.07 18.94 -11.70
C ARG A 237 11.30 18.21 -13.01
N ASP A 238 11.58 18.94 -14.08
CA ASP A 238 11.83 18.37 -15.40
C ASP A 238 13.16 17.59 -15.42
N ASP A 239 14.22 18.13 -14.82
CA ASP A 239 15.50 17.44 -14.67
C ASP A 239 15.35 16.18 -13.80
N PHE A 240 14.59 16.27 -12.69
CA PHE A 240 14.34 15.13 -11.80
C PHE A 240 13.55 14.02 -12.49
N ARG A 241 12.58 14.38 -13.35
CA ARG A 241 11.79 13.41 -14.14
C ARG A 241 12.64 12.60 -15.12
N VAL A 242 13.71 13.20 -15.66
CA VAL A 242 14.63 12.51 -16.59
C VAL A 242 15.57 11.55 -15.86
N LEU A 243 15.87 11.83 -14.58
CA LEU A 243 16.79 11.04 -13.76
C LEU A 243 16.10 9.88 -13.01
N SER A 244 14.78 9.86 -12.96
CA SER A 244 13.96 8.88 -12.24
C SER A 244 13.26 7.92 -13.19
#